data_a2af9fca6aada005945d0245da13782c
#
_entry.id   a2af9fca6aada005945d0245da13782c
#
_cell.length_a   1.000
_cell.length_b   1.000
_cell.length_c   1.000
_cell.angle_alpha   90.00
_cell.angle_beta   90.00
_cell.angle_gamma   90.00
#
_symmetry.space_group_name_H-M   'P 1'
#
loop_
_entity.id
_entity.type
_entity.pdbx_description
1 polymer ?
#
loop_
_entity_poly.entity_id
_entity_poly.type
_entity_poly.pdbx_seq_one_letter_code
_entity_poly.pdbx_strand_id
1 'polypeptide(L)'
;APVEFERADAVVEPFAEPVMCPQPQSQASGQNEGKDDYLGSEDCLYLDIYAPGGQKESERWPVMVWVHGGSNLTGHKGTYDFARLAARQQVVVVVINYRLGPLGWFSHPALNGPQLDAPALANFGTLDIIEALRWTQRNITGFGGDADNVTLFGESAGGRNVFSLLASPM
;
A
#
# COMPACT_ATOMS: atom_id res chain seq x y z
N ALA A 1 20.40 6.78 -3.50
CA ALA A 1 20.80 7.04 -2.12
C ALA A 1 19.55 6.90 -1.26
N PRO A 2 19.61 6.28 -0.06
CA PRO A 2 18.49 6.26 0.84
C PRO A 2 18.13 7.70 1.19
N VAL A 3 16.84 8.03 1.11
CA VAL A 3 16.34 9.32 1.58
C VAL A 3 16.35 9.21 3.11
N GLU A 4 17.24 9.95 3.77
CA GLU A 4 17.17 10.14 5.21
C GLU A 4 15.97 11.03 5.49
N PHE A 5 14.94 10.45 6.11
CA PHE A 5 13.83 11.22 6.64
C PHE A 5 14.24 11.73 8.03
N GLU A 6 14.43 13.03 8.16
CA GLU A 6 14.40 13.66 9.47
C GLU A 6 12.99 13.44 10.07
N ARG A 7 12.95 13.10 11.36
CA ARG A 7 11.72 12.95 12.11
C ARG A 7 10.95 14.27 12.04
N ALA A 8 9.99 14.36 11.15
CA ALA A 8 9.12 15.51 11.08
C ALA A 8 8.09 15.40 12.23
N ASP A 9 8.11 16.38 13.13
CA ASP A 9 6.96 16.66 14.02
C ASP A 9 5.75 17.19 13.23
N ALA A 10 5.76 17.02 11.94
CA ALA A 10 4.72 17.47 11.03
C ALA A 10 3.65 16.40 10.90
N VAL A 11 2.47 16.70 11.40
CA VAL A 11 1.23 16.12 10.86
C VAL A 11 1.22 16.53 9.40
N VAL A 12 1.58 15.61 8.51
CA VAL A 12 1.37 15.82 7.07
C VAL A 12 -0.13 15.85 6.90
N GLU A 13 -0.69 17.00 6.52
CA GLU A 13 -2.09 17.14 6.18
C GLU A 13 -2.45 16.04 5.17
N PRO A 14 -3.50 15.25 5.41
CA PRO A 14 -3.95 14.28 4.43
C PRO A 14 -4.25 15.01 3.11
N PHE A 15 -3.92 14.40 1.98
CA PHE A 15 -4.31 14.95 0.69
C PHE A 15 -5.80 15.31 0.71
N ALA A 16 -6.17 16.49 0.19
CA ALA A 16 -7.56 16.97 0.16
C ALA A 16 -8.51 16.01 -0.58
N GLU A 17 -7.96 15.17 -1.45
CA GLU A 17 -8.65 14.11 -2.20
C GLU A 17 -7.90 12.77 -1.99
N PRO A 18 -8.62 11.64 -1.89
CA PRO A 18 -7.96 10.35 -1.75
C PRO A 18 -7.16 10.02 -3.01
N VAL A 19 -5.83 9.92 -2.87
CA VAL A 19 -4.97 9.44 -3.95
C VAL A 19 -5.27 7.95 -4.17
N MET A 20 -5.69 7.61 -5.39
CA MET A 20 -6.03 6.24 -5.78
C MET A 20 -5.50 5.91 -7.18
N CYS A 21 -5.23 4.63 -7.42
CA CYS A 21 -4.84 4.15 -8.74
C CYS A 21 -6.03 4.15 -9.71
N PRO A 22 -5.80 4.22 -11.03
CA PRO A 22 -6.86 4.21 -12.02
C PRO A 22 -7.80 3.03 -11.82
N GLN A 23 -9.09 3.31 -11.70
CA GLN A 23 -10.12 2.32 -11.40
C GLN A 23 -11.49 2.78 -11.88
N PRO A 24 -12.41 1.85 -12.21
CA PRO A 24 -13.78 2.20 -12.48
C PRO A 24 -14.45 2.76 -11.23
N GLN A 25 -15.37 3.69 -11.43
CA GLN A 25 -16.20 4.20 -10.35
C GLN A 25 -17.00 3.07 -9.71
N SER A 26 -16.95 2.95 -8.40
CA SER A 26 -17.68 1.91 -7.66
C SER A 26 -17.96 2.35 -6.23
N GLN A 27 -18.83 1.60 -5.54
CA GLN A 27 -19.05 1.83 -4.10
C GLN A 27 -17.77 1.68 -3.27
N ALA A 28 -16.83 0.82 -3.71
CA ALA A 28 -15.55 0.62 -3.03
C ALA A 28 -14.58 1.79 -3.22
N SER A 29 -14.77 2.65 -4.23
CA SER A 29 -14.03 3.90 -4.39
C SER A 29 -14.61 5.05 -3.57
N GLY A 30 -15.75 4.83 -2.90
CA GLY A 30 -16.42 5.85 -2.07
C GLY A 30 -17.14 6.94 -2.87
N GLN A 31 -17.21 6.83 -4.20
CA GLN A 31 -17.86 7.81 -5.05
C GLN A 31 -18.97 7.16 -5.87
N ASN A 32 -20.19 7.64 -5.72
CA ASN A 32 -21.41 7.11 -6.35
C ASN A 32 -22.06 8.15 -7.25
N GLU A 33 -21.42 8.55 -8.32
CA GLU A 33 -22.06 9.42 -9.31
C GLU A 33 -22.04 8.76 -10.70
N GLY A 34 -23.01 7.94 -10.96
CA GLY A 34 -23.63 7.39 -12.16
C GLY A 34 -23.07 7.69 -13.56
N LYS A 35 -21.76 7.73 -13.75
CA LYS A 35 -21.10 7.85 -15.06
C LYS A 35 -20.10 6.72 -15.21
N ASP A 36 -19.93 6.25 -16.44
CA ASP A 36 -18.89 5.27 -16.85
C ASP A 36 -17.45 5.86 -16.77
N ASP A 37 -17.19 6.69 -15.77
CA ASP A 37 -15.94 7.41 -15.65
C ASP A 37 -14.95 6.62 -14.78
N TYR A 38 -13.70 6.62 -15.19
CA TYR A 38 -12.58 6.14 -14.39
C TYR A 38 -12.13 7.22 -13.41
N LEU A 39 -11.74 6.78 -12.22
CA LEU A 39 -11.19 7.61 -11.15
C LEU A 39 -9.72 7.32 -10.98
N GLY A 40 -9.02 8.23 -10.31
CA GLY A 40 -7.63 8.04 -9.92
C GLY A 40 -6.62 8.55 -10.94
N SER A 41 -5.36 8.30 -10.64
CA SER A 41 -4.20 8.72 -11.43
C SER A 41 -3.18 7.59 -11.49
N GLU A 42 -2.34 7.55 -12.54
CA GLU A 42 -1.22 6.61 -12.60
C GLU A 42 -0.14 6.93 -11.54
N ASP A 43 -0.01 8.20 -11.14
CA ASP A 43 0.78 8.57 -9.96
C ASP A 43 -0.04 8.28 -8.68
N CYS A 44 -0.02 7.02 -8.26
CA CYS A 44 -0.88 6.52 -7.20
C CYS A 44 -0.18 5.66 -6.14
N LEU A 45 1.09 5.29 -6.35
CA LEU A 45 1.81 4.37 -5.47
C LEU A 45 2.28 5.10 -4.20
N TYR A 46 1.32 5.46 -3.36
CA TYR A 46 1.51 6.12 -2.08
C TYR A 46 1.08 5.21 -0.94
N LEU A 47 1.57 5.52 0.25
CA LEU A 47 1.18 4.90 1.51
C LEU A 47 0.93 5.97 2.58
N ASP A 48 0.10 5.62 3.58
CA ASP A 48 -0.05 6.41 4.80
C ASP A 48 0.39 5.60 6.01
N ILE A 49 0.84 6.29 7.05
CA ILE A 49 1.31 5.68 8.28
C ILE A 49 0.51 6.22 9.46
N TYR A 50 -0.11 5.33 10.19
CA TYR A 50 -0.76 5.61 11.46
C TYR A 50 0.17 5.14 12.58
N ALA A 51 0.75 6.08 13.32
CA ALA A 51 1.61 5.77 14.45
C ALA A 51 0.99 6.28 15.76
N PRO A 52 1.10 5.52 16.87
CA PRO A 52 0.70 6.01 18.16
C PRO A 52 1.54 7.22 18.59
N GLY A 53 0.94 8.16 19.34
CA GLY A 53 1.68 9.25 19.96
C GLY A 53 2.41 8.85 21.24
N GLY A 54 3.40 9.64 21.67
CA GLY A 54 4.04 9.48 22.97
C GLY A 54 5.13 8.40 23.06
N GLN A 55 5.67 7.96 21.94
CA GLN A 55 6.76 6.97 21.90
C GLN A 55 8.05 7.51 22.54
N LYS A 56 8.71 6.66 23.35
CA LYS A 56 10.08 6.91 23.81
C LYS A 56 11.08 6.50 22.75
N GLU A 57 12.22 7.18 22.68
CA GLU A 57 13.27 6.90 21.67
C GLU A 57 13.76 5.45 21.63
N SER A 58 13.73 4.77 22.78
CA SER A 58 14.17 3.37 22.93
C SER A 58 13.10 2.33 22.60
N GLU A 59 11.86 2.75 22.39
CA GLU A 59 10.74 1.85 22.12
C GLU A 59 10.49 1.72 20.62
N ARG A 60 10.10 0.52 20.15
CA ARG A 60 9.63 0.27 18.79
C ARG A 60 8.34 -0.50 18.88
N TRP A 61 7.35 -0.07 18.06
CA TRP A 61 6.04 -0.72 18.03
C TRP A 61 5.97 -1.75 16.90
N PRO A 62 5.26 -2.85 17.11
CA PRO A 62 4.93 -3.77 16.02
C PRO A 62 4.33 -3.03 14.84
N VAL A 63 4.61 -3.48 13.64
CA VAL A 63 4.13 -2.89 12.40
C VAL A 63 3.10 -3.80 11.75
N MET A 64 2.03 -3.21 11.25
CA MET A 64 1.00 -3.91 10.49
C MET A 64 0.87 -3.24 9.12
N VAL A 65 1.07 -3.99 8.02
CA VAL A 65 0.91 -3.49 6.66
C VAL A 65 -0.42 -3.95 6.10
N TRP A 66 -1.30 -3.00 5.77
CA TRP A 66 -2.64 -3.25 5.25
C TRP A 66 -2.67 -3.24 3.74
N VAL A 67 -3.23 -4.32 3.16
CA VAL A 67 -3.53 -4.44 1.73
C VAL A 67 -5.05 -4.41 1.54
N HIS A 68 -5.56 -3.38 0.89
CA HIS A 68 -6.99 -3.20 0.69
C HIS A 68 -7.60 -4.24 -0.28
N GLY A 69 -8.90 -4.45 -0.19
CA GLY A 69 -9.68 -5.31 -1.09
C GLY A 69 -10.14 -4.57 -2.35
N GLY A 70 -11.32 -4.99 -2.86
CA GLY A 70 -11.92 -4.42 -4.06
C GLY A 70 -11.63 -5.21 -5.34
N SER A 71 -11.49 -6.53 -5.22
CA SER A 71 -11.33 -7.49 -6.35
C SER A 71 -10.10 -7.22 -7.25
N ASN A 72 -9.10 -6.50 -6.76
CA ASN A 72 -7.97 -5.98 -7.53
C ASN A 72 -8.41 -5.04 -8.70
N LEU A 73 -9.61 -4.51 -8.64
CA LEU A 73 -10.17 -3.61 -9.65
C LEU A 73 -10.44 -2.22 -9.08
N THR A 74 -10.74 -2.12 -7.78
CA THR A 74 -11.11 -0.89 -7.08
C THR A 74 -10.51 -0.86 -5.68
N GLY A 75 -10.62 0.27 -5.00
CA GLY A 75 -10.14 0.46 -3.63
C GLY A 75 -8.90 1.37 -3.57
N HIS A 76 -8.57 1.79 -2.37
CA HIS A 76 -7.41 2.65 -2.10
C HIS A 76 -7.01 2.60 -0.62
N LYS A 77 -5.84 3.11 -0.30
CA LYS A 77 -5.25 3.15 1.06
C LYS A 77 -6.15 3.83 2.11
N GLY A 78 -6.94 4.82 1.71
CA GLY A 78 -7.84 5.57 2.60
C GLY A 78 -9.22 4.93 2.82
N THR A 79 -9.46 3.69 2.36
CA THR A 79 -10.76 3.01 2.54
C THR A 79 -11.11 2.79 4.02
N TYR A 80 -10.10 2.61 4.88
CA TYR A 80 -10.26 2.43 6.32
C TYR A 80 -9.37 3.40 7.09
N ASP A 81 -9.91 3.95 8.18
CA ASP A 81 -9.16 4.74 9.16
C ASP A 81 -8.61 3.83 10.27
N PHE A 82 -7.31 3.70 10.34
CA PHE A 82 -6.61 2.90 11.34
C PHE A 82 -6.10 3.69 12.55
N ALA A 83 -6.40 4.98 12.67
CA ALA A 83 -5.92 5.82 13.77
C ALA A 83 -6.30 5.24 15.16
N ARG A 84 -7.53 4.74 15.28
CA ARG A 84 -8.02 4.14 16.54
C ARG A 84 -7.32 2.81 16.85
N LEU A 85 -7.03 1.98 15.85
CA LEU A 85 -6.29 0.73 16.03
C LEU A 85 -4.87 1.04 16.48
N ALA A 86 -4.16 1.91 15.75
CA ALA A 86 -2.80 2.31 16.06
C ALA A 86 -2.69 2.84 17.51
N ALA A 87 -3.55 3.80 17.89
CA ALA A 87 -3.52 4.41 19.22
C ALA A 87 -3.84 3.44 20.35
N ARG A 88 -4.80 2.53 20.18
CA ARG A 88 -5.26 1.63 21.25
C ARG A 88 -4.37 0.41 21.44
N GLN A 89 -3.82 -0.12 20.36
CA GLN A 89 -3.02 -1.35 20.39
C GLN A 89 -1.51 -1.06 20.37
N GLN A 90 -1.12 0.21 20.32
CA GLN A 90 0.29 0.61 20.24
C GLN A 90 1.02 -0.11 19.10
N VAL A 91 0.44 -0.04 17.91
CA VAL A 91 1.01 -0.60 16.66
C VAL A 91 1.13 0.50 15.62
N VAL A 92 2.14 0.42 14.78
CA VAL A 92 2.24 1.26 13.58
C VAL A 92 1.49 0.55 12.45
N VAL A 93 0.51 1.23 11.83
CA VAL A 93 -0.21 0.68 10.69
C VAL A 93 0.21 1.42 9.42
N VAL A 94 0.68 0.69 8.42
CA VAL A 94 1.01 1.19 7.10
C VAL A 94 -0.10 0.75 6.15
N VAL A 95 -0.75 1.68 5.48
CA VAL A 95 -1.78 1.40 4.47
C VAL A 95 -1.25 1.77 3.09
N ILE A 96 -1.41 0.91 2.11
CA ILE A 96 -0.75 1.06 0.81
C ILE A 96 -1.75 1.11 -0.34
N ASN A 97 -1.38 1.82 -1.41
CA ASN A 97 -1.96 1.63 -2.73
C ASN A 97 -1.12 0.63 -3.53
N TYR A 98 -1.76 -0.05 -4.47
CA TYR A 98 -1.14 -0.89 -5.48
C TYR A 98 -1.94 -0.78 -6.78
N ARG A 99 -1.29 -0.99 -7.92
CA ARG A 99 -1.96 -0.89 -9.24
C ARG A 99 -3.07 -1.92 -9.37
N LEU A 100 -4.15 -1.51 -10.02
CA LEU A 100 -5.39 -2.25 -10.11
C LEU A 100 -5.70 -2.65 -11.57
N GLY A 101 -6.59 -3.62 -11.73
CA GLY A 101 -7.10 -4.05 -13.02
C GLY A 101 -6.00 -4.40 -14.03
N PRO A 102 -6.15 -3.97 -15.29
CA PRO A 102 -5.15 -4.24 -16.34
C PRO A 102 -3.78 -3.63 -16.04
N LEU A 103 -3.70 -2.49 -15.34
CA LEU A 103 -2.42 -1.87 -14.98
C LEU A 103 -1.65 -2.69 -13.93
N GLY A 104 -2.37 -3.47 -13.11
CA GLY A 104 -1.78 -4.36 -12.11
C GLY A 104 -1.52 -5.78 -12.61
N TRP A 105 -2.36 -6.31 -13.49
CA TRP A 105 -2.32 -7.75 -13.85
C TRP A 105 -2.56 -8.03 -15.35
N PHE A 106 -2.08 -7.17 -16.23
CA PHE A 106 -2.13 -7.42 -17.66
C PHE A 106 -0.82 -8.02 -18.16
N SER A 107 -0.92 -9.12 -18.91
CA SER A 107 0.21 -9.78 -19.58
C SER A 107 0.04 -9.74 -21.09
N HIS A 108 1.04 -9.22 -21.77
CA HIS A 108 1.10 -9.26 -23.23
C HIS A 108 2.56 -9.41 -23.70
N PRO A 109 2.84 -10.24 -24.71
CA PRO A 109 4.21 -10.47 -25.19
C PRO A 109 4.96 -9.19 -25.60
N ALA A 110 4.25 -8.16 -26.09
CA ALA A 110 4.86 -6.88 -26.44
C ALA A 110 5.40 -6.09 -25.24
N LEU A 111 4.95 -6.39 -24.02
CA LEU A 111 5.48 -5.80 -22.79
C LEU A 111 6.78 -6.48 -22.34
N ASN A 112 7.09 -7.63 -22.94
CA ASN A 112 8.26 -8.45 -22.64
C ASN A 112 9.38 -8.19 -23.66
N GLY A 113 9.65 -6.93 -24.01
CA GLY A 113 10.68 -6.58 -24.98
C GLY A 113 12.06 -7.21 -24.66
N PRO A 114 12.92 -7.40 -25.68
CA PRO A 114 14.22 -8.07 -25.52
C PRO A 114 15.21 -7.36 -24.59
N GLN A 115 14.82 -6.23 -24.03
CA GLN A 115 15.62 -5.45 -23.07
C GLN A 115 15.24 -5.72 -21.61
N LEU A 116 14.21 -6.51 -21.34
CA LEU A 116 13.89 -6.96 -20.01
C LEU A 116 14.47 -8.37 -19.82
N ASP A 117 15.67 -8.46 -19.26
CA ASP A 117 16.30 -9.72 -18.81
C ASP A 117 15.50 -10.45 -17.71
N ALA A 118 14.24 -10.08 -17.53
CA ALA A 118 13.33 -10.67 -16.55
C ALA A 118 12.23 -11.47 -17.26
N PRO A 119 11.83 -12.63 -16.69
CA PRO A 119 10.68 -13.36 -17.20
C PRO A 119 9.46 -12.42 -17.25
N ALA A 120 8.58 -12.66 -18.23
CA ALA A 120 7.36 -11.89 -18.46
C ALA A 120 6.61 -11.60 -17.16
N LEU A 121 6.85 -10.45 -16.58
CA LEU A 121 6.16 -10.03 -15.36
C LEU A 121 4.78 -9.51 -15.76
N ALA A 122 3.74 -10.11 -15.19
CA ALA A 122 2.34 -9.78 -15.47
C ALA A 122 1.57 -9.42 -14.19
N ASN A 123 2.28 -9.26 -13.08
CA ASN A 123 1.71 -9.08 -11.74
C ASN A 123 2.26 -7.82 -11.08
N PHE A 124 2.18 -6.71 -11.80
CA PHE A 124 2.70 -5.42 -11.34
C PHE A 124 2.08 -4.96 -10.02
N GLY A 125 0.77 -5.22 -9.79
CA GLY A 125 0.14 -4.93 -8.51
C GLY A 125 0.74 -5.74 -7.34
N THR A 126 1.14 -7.00 -7.58
CA THR A 126 1.87 -7.79 -6.57
C THR A 126 3.26 -7.22 -6.33
N LEU A 127 3.96 -6.78 -7.38
CA LEU A 127 5.27 -6.15 -7.26
C LEU A 127 5.20 -4.83 -6.50
N ASP A 128 4.14 -4.06 -6.67
CA ASP A 128 3.91 -2.82 -5.91
C ASP A 128 3.78 -3.10 -4.41
N ILE A 129 3.06 -4.17 -4.03
CA ILE A 129 2.95 -4.60 -2.63
C ILE A 129 4.32 -5.02 -2.08
N ILE A 130 5.12 -5.76 -2.86
CA ILE A 130 6.48 -6.16 -2.47
C ILE A 130 7.36 -4.93 -2.27
N GLU A 131 7.29 -3.93 -3.15
CA GLU A 131 8.10 -2.72 -2.98
C GLU A 131 7.65 -1.89 -1.79
N ALA A 132 6.35 -1.84 -1.49
CA ALA A 132 5.85 -1.21 -0.27
C ALA A 132 6.36 -1.93 1.00
N LEU A 133 6.44 -3.26 0.99
CA LEU A 133 7.04 -4.04 2.09
C LEU A 133 8.54 -3.75 2.23
N ARG A 134 9.28 -3.68 1.12
CA ARG A 134 10.70 -3.31 1.12
C ARG A 134 10.90 -1.89 1.63
N TRP A 135 10.03 -0.96 1.23
CA TRP A 135 10.06 0.41 1.74
C TRP A 135 9.81 0.44 3.24
N THR A 136 8.78 -0.29 3.72
CA THR A 136 8.47 -0.43 5.14
C THR A 136 9.69 -0.93 5.92
N GLN A 137 10.31 -2.02 5.46
CA GLN A 137 11.50 -2.59 6.09
C GLN A 137 12.65 -1.58 6.23
N ARG A 138 12.85 -0.73 5.20
CA ARG A 138 13.95 0.25 5.20
C ARG A 138 13.68 1.50 6.03
N ASN A 139 12.41 1.90 6.19
CA ASN A 139 12.08 3.24 6.65
C ASN A 139 11.24 3.29 7.93
N ILE A 140 10.53 2.23 8.29
CA ILE A 140 9.50 2.29 9.34
C ILE A 140 10.05 2.61 10.73
N THR A 141 11.33 2.36 10.95
CA THR A 141 12.02 2.71 12.20
C THR A 141 12.01 4.23 12.44
N GLY A 142 12.08 5.04 11.38
CA GLY A 142 11.95 6.50 11.45
C GLY A 142 10.57 6.97 11.92
N PHE A 143 9.55 6.11 11.80
CA PHE A 143 8.18 6.35 12.26
C PHE A 143 7.83 5.61 13.55
N GLY A 144 8.84 5.09 14.24
CA GLY A 144 8.68 4.40 15.51
C GLY A 144 8.30 2.93 15.40
N GLY A 145 8.26 2.37 14.21
CA GLY A 145 7.97 0.95 13.99
C GLY A 145 9.21 0.05 14.17
N ASP A 146 8.93 -1.21 14.48
CA ASP A 146 9.91 -2.29 14.54
C ASP A 146 9.96 -2.99 13.18
N ALA A 147 11.05 -2.78 12.43
CA ALA A 147 11.23 -3.38 11.12
C ALA A 147 11.38 -4.92 11.17
N ASP A 148 11.77 -5.47 12.33
CA ASP A 148 11.90 -6.91 12.53
C ASP A 148 10.60 -7.57 13.00
N ASN A 149 9.54 -6.76 13.26
CA ASN A 149 8.23 -7.24 13.69
C ASN A 149 7.12 -6.66 12.80
N VAL A 150 7.05 -7.15 11.56
CA VAL A 150 6.10 -6.68 10.54
C VAL A 150 5.08 -7.78 10.23
N THR A 151 3.80 -7.46 10.41
CA THR A 151 2.68 -8.32 10.05
C THR A 151 1.97 -7.78 8.81
N LEU A 152 1.87 -8.60 7.77
CA LEU A 152 1.09 -8.29 6.57
C LEU A 152 -0.33 -8.83 6.72
N PHE A 153 -1.34 -8.00 6.44
CA PHE A 153 -2.74 -8.41 6.50
C PHE A 153 -3.57 -7.71 5.42
N GLY A 154 -4.71 -8.27 5.10
CA GLY A 154 -5.59 -7.71 4.07
C GLY A 154 -6.99 -8.32 4.11
N GLU A 155 -7.93 -7.67 3.46
CA GLU A 155 -9.31 -8.11 3.34
C GLU A 155 -9.63 -8.47 1.88
N SER A 156 -10.46 -9.47 1.65
CA SER A 156 -10.96 -9.87 0.33
C SER A 156 -9.81 -10.12 -0.67
N ALA A 157 -9.73 -9.35 -1.75
CA ALA A 157 -8.63 -9.43 -2.72
C ALA A 157 -7.27 -9.13 -2.06
N GLY A 158 -7.22 -8.19 -1.09
CA GLY A 158 -6.02 -7.92 -0.31
C GLY A 158 -5.54 -9.16 0.46
N GLY A 159 -6.48 -9.90 1.08
CA GLY A 159 -6.14 -11.18 1.73
C GLY A 159 -5.62 -12.23 0.73
N ARG A 160 -6.20 -12.32 -0.47
CA ARG A 160 -5.67 -13.19 -1.55
C ARG A 160 -4.27 -12.78 -1.98
N ASN A 161 -4.00 -11.48 -2.08
CA ASN A 161 -2.66 -10.97 -2.41
C ASN A 161 -1.64 -11.36 -1.32
N VAL A 162 -2.03 -11.29 -0.03
CA VAL A 162 -1.18 -11.77 1.08
C VAL A 162 -0.82 -13.25 0.89
N PHE A 163 -1.80 -14.12 0.59
CA PHE A 163 -1.53 -15.54 0.32
C PHE A 163 -0.66 -15.76 -0.92
N SER A 164 -0.84 -14.96 -1.97
CA SER A 164 0.00 -15.04 -3.18
C SER A 164 1.46 -14.70 -2.87
N LEU A 165 1.70 -13.75 -1.98
CA LEU A 165 3.06 -13.39 -1.53
C LEU A 165 3.73 -14.52 -0.75
N LEU A 166 2.99 -15.29 0.05
CA LEU A 166 3.55 -16.46 0.75
C LEU A 166 4.05 -17.55 -0.22
N ALA A 167 3.49 -17.60 -1.43
CA ALA A 167 3.90 -18.53 -2.48
C ALA A 167 4.97 -17.95 -3.42
N SER A 168 5.32 -16.68 -3.26
CA SER A 168 6.31 -15.98 -4.09
C SER A 168 7.73 -16.37 -3.67
N PRO A 169 8.63 -16.66 -4.63
CA PRO A 169 10.04 -16.91 -4.33
C PRO A 169 10.85 -15.64 -4.05
N MET A 170 10.22 -14.45 -4.11
CA MET A 170 10.86 -13.13 -3.95
C MET A 170 10.81 -12.65 -2.51
#